data_f8d5defd563313cddc0c41eef18be9e9
#
_entry.id   f8d5defd563313cddc0c41eef18be9e9
#
_cell.length_a   1.000
_cell.length_b   1.000
_cell.length_c   1.000
_cell.angle_alpha   90.00
_cell.angle_beta   90.00
_cell.angle_gamma   90.00
#
_symmetry.space_group_name_H-M   'P 1'
#
loop_
_entity.id
_entity.type
_entity.pdbx_description
1 polymer ?
#
loop_
_entity_poly.entity_id
_entity_poly.type
_entity_poly.pdbx_seq_one_letter_code
_entity_poly.pdbx_strand_id
1 'polypeptide(L)'
;MRDICAKTQRDTIQRSMPITKCQVVLVCAIICNCLILFYVSHVQNINGEWFEQSRLAAIKQKIAFGKTKNAAEPSRQFESEVTVVFLEFEEFENDLPRTIRSILDHFPNIHVVVISRKRPYPPLELPNGKIQLVVQEIQPDQKQSSGRPENYITTQYVMFVPDSVRFDSTSLPVMMLSELKAMASIKPQVKVVAVPVKTRMAIQCNNLAFDVKRWTLEYSVSEEEAESYYRTCDSVSPSQVILLKTAFLHSLSAPYMRPFPESVFIQASLHHIKTKLLHKMSFSPGFKLFTNAHTAWKFENNVKTRTNEMYLKLGVKKVAHPSGQVSWYGCAKDTGRCFGTVYDDMPEYLYMSRWTPPCCLNHLRETAHYLFDILNTAGVRYWLEGGSLLGAARYGDIIPWDYDVDIGIFQHEISKCSYLAEAEKHSNSGTKFIDDKGYTWEKAKEGDFYRIQYSQYNHLHVDIFPFFEKDGVMTKRTWFKTHRQDREFPASYLKPLETIDFVGIKASAPNHVREFLEFKFGKGVIENPQYPNPLKLKKKSIVKY
;
A
#
# COMPACT_ATOMS: atom_id res chain seq x y z
N MET A 1 58.69 -31.98 31.06
CA MET A 1 59.85 -31.22 31.49
C MET A 1 59.38 -29.78 31.52
N ARG A 2 58.96 -29.35 32.70
CA ARG A 2 59.73 -28.59 33.69
C ARG A 2 60.24 -27.29 33.09
N ASP A 3 59.57 -26.29 33.53
CA ASP A 3 59.94 -25.23 34.48
C ASP A 3 60.72 -24.11 33.79
N ILE A 4 60.28 -22.90 33.95
CA ILE A 4 60.65 -21.92 34.99
C ILE A 4 59.87 -20.65 34.67
N CYS A 5 58.91 -20.25 35.42
CA CYS A 5 58.86 -19.41 36.60
C CYS A 5 59.59 -18.05 36.44
N ALA A 6 58.84 -16.97 36.46
CA ALA A 6 58.83 -16.04 37.59
C ALA A 6 58.24 -14.67 37.23
N LYS A 7 57.27 -14.28 38.01
CA LYS A 7 57.01 -12.95 38.58
C LYS A 7 57.47 -11.70 37.81
N THR A 8 56.52 -10.87 37.44
CA THR A 8 56.58 -9.50 38.00
C THR A 8 55.15 -8.93 38.04
N GLN A 9 54.61 -8.91 39.23
CA GLN A 9 53.47 -8.08 39.65
C GLN A 9 53.98 -6.63 39.60
N ARG A 10 53.33 -5.78 38.82
CA ARG A 10 53.38 -4.33 38.98
C ARG A 10 52.00 -3.79 39.05
N ASP A 11 51.66 -3.35 40.24
CA ASP A 11 50.54 -2.56 40.63
C ASP A 11 50.36 -1.37 39.67
N THR A 12 49.28 -1.39 38.90
CA THR A 12 48.80 -0.19 38.22
C THR A 12 47.83 0.50 39.18
N ILE A 13 48.40 1.35 40.04
CA ILE A 13 47.63 2.30 40.83
C ILE A 13 46.89 3.20 39.86
N GLN A 14 45.60 3.01 39.80
CA GLN A 14 44.67 3.91 39.13
C GLN A 14 44.69 5.26 39.90
N ARG A 15 45.52 6.20 39.45
CA ARG A 15 45.45 7.59 39.92
C ARG A 15 44.12 8.19 39.49
N SER A 16 43.16 8.26 40.41
CA SER A 16 42.01 9.13 40.27
C SER A 16 42.51 10.57 40.13
N MET A 17 42.30 11.18 38.96
CA MET A 17 42.54 12.60 38.79
C MET A 17 41.63 13.37 39.76
N PRO A 18 42.16 14.34 40.51
CA PRO A 18 41.32 15.16 41.39
C PRO A 18 40.31 15.95 40.55
N ILE A 19 39.04 15.71 40.82
CA ILE A 19 37.94 16.42 40.16
C ILE A 19 38.10 17.89 40.50
N THR A 20 38.30 18.73 39.50
CA THR A 20 38.43 20.17 39.69
C THR A 20 37.07 20.76 40.12
N LYS A 21 37.09 21.81 40.96
CA LYS A 21 35.85 22.51 41.41
C LYS A 21 34.95 22.88 40.24
N CYS A 22 35.52 23.17 39.06
CA CYS A 22 34.78 23.47 37.84
C CYS A 22 34.01 22.24 37.29
N GLN A 23 34.60 21.04 37.37
CA GLN A 23 33.93 19.79 36.91
C GLN A 23 32.77 19.41 37.83
N VAL A 24 32.92 19.64 39.15
CA VAL A 24 31.82 19.42 40.11
C VAL A 24 30.66 20.38 39.83
N VAL A 25 30.94 21.67 39.60
CA VAL A 25 29.90 22.66 39.26
C VAL A 25 29.19 22.32 37.93
N LEU A 26 29.95 21.86 36.93
CA LEU A 26 29.36 21.46 35.63
C LEU A 26 28.46 20.23 35.78
N VAL A 27 28.89 19.22 36.52
CA VAL A 27 28.07 18.01 36.76
C VAL A 27 26.82 18.35 37.59
N CYS A 28 26.93 19.21 38.61
CA CYS A 28 25.77 19.68 39.37
C CYS A 28 24.80 20.47 38.48
N ALA A 29 25.30 21.34 37.60
CA ALA A 29 24.47 22.09 36.67
C ALA A 29 23.74 21.18 35.67
N ILE A 30 24.38 20.15 35.15
CA ILE A 30 23.76 19.13 34.28
C ILE A 30 22.68 18.35 35.02
N ILE A 31 22.98 17.89 36.25
CA ILE A 31 21.99 17.17 37.08
C ILE A 31 20.78 18.07 37.39
N CYS A 32 21.01 19.32 37.78
CA CYS A 32 19.89 20.27 38.01
C CYS A 32 19.04 20.51 36.76
N ASN A 33 19.64 20.68 35.59
CA ASN A 33 18.89 20.84 34.34
C ASN A 33 18.10 19.57 33.99
N CYS A 34 18.69 18.37 34.17
CA CYS A 34 17.96 17.11 33.97
C CYS A 34 16.78 16.96 34.94
N LEU A 35 16.96 17.35 36.21
CA LEU A 35 15.88 17.31 37.21
C LEU A 35 14.77 18.33 36.88
N ILE A 36 15.12 19.53 36.41
CA ILE A 36 14.17 20.54 35.98
C ILE A 36 13.39 20.04 34.75
N LEU A 37 14.06 19.47 33.75
CA LEU A 37 13.41 18.92 32.57
C LEU A 37 12.48 17.74 32.92
N PHE A 38 12.93 16.86 33.82
CA PHE A 38 12.12 15.76 34.33
C PHE A 38 10.89 16.27 35.09
N TYR A 39 11.06 17.26 35.97
CA TYR A 39 9.97 17.89 36.72
C TYR A 39 8.99 18.59 35.80
N VAL A 40 9.44 19.37 34.81
CA VAL A 40 8.58 20.04 33.83
C VAL A 40 7.81 19.04 32.98
N SER A 41 8.48 17.95 32.53
CA SER A 41 7.84 16.87 31.77
C SER A 41 6.79 16.15 32.63
N HIS A 42 7.10 15.87 33.89
CA HIS A 42 6.19 15.21 34.82
C HIS A 42 4.99 16.07 35.18
N VAL A 43 5.20 17.38 35.41
CA VAL A 43 4.11 18.35 35.68
C VAL A 43 3.24 18.57 34.43
N GLN A 44 3.83 18.57 33.23
CA GLN A 44 3.04 18.67 32.00
C GLN A 44 2.18 17.41 31.76
N ASN A 45 2.70 16.20 32.07
CA ASN A 45 1.91 14.98 31.98
C ASN A 45 0.79 14.96 33.04
N ILE A 46 1.07 15.29 34.30
CA ILE A 46 0.07 15.33 35.37
C ILE A 46 -1.01 16.38 35.06
N ASN A 47 -0.65 17.56 34.57
CA ASN A 47 -1.61 18.59 34.20
C ASN A 47 -2.45 18.18 32.97
N GLY A 48 -1.84 17.46 31.99
CA GLY A 48 -2.57 16.89 30.85
C GLY A 48 -3.61 15.86 31.28
N GLU A 49 -3.22 14.92 32.13
CA GLU A 49 -4.12 13.88 32.65
C GLU A 49 -5.22 14.46 33.56
N TRP A 50 -4.87 15.41 34.42
CA TRP A 50 -5.84 16.08 35.31
C TRP A 50 -6.87 16.89 34.50
N PHE A 51 -6.44 17.59 33.49
CA PHE A 51 -7.31 18.36 32.60
C PHE A 51 -8.21 17.44 31.78
N GLU A 52 -7.71 16.30 31.31
CA GLU A 52 -8.51 15.30 30.58
C GLU A 52 -9.49 14.56 31.51
N GLN A 53 -9.05 14.15 32.71
CA GLN A 53 -9.93 13.50 33.69
C GLN A 53 -11.01 14.45 34.22
N SER A 54 -10.67 15.71 34.49
CA SER A 54 -11.65 16.72 34.89
C SER A 54 -12.63 17.05 33.77
N ARG A 55 -12.19 17.00 32.52
CA ARG A 55 -13.03 17.18 31.34
C ARG A 55 -13.97 15.99 31.11
N LEU A 56 -13.48 14.75 31.29
CA LEU A 56 -14.28 13.52 31.27
C LEU A 56 -15.31 13.51 32.42
N ALA A 57 -14.89 13.92 33.62
CA ALA A 57 -15.78 14.06 34.75
C ALA A 57 -16.84 15.15 34.49
N ALA A 58 -16.45 16.30 33.92
CA ALA A 58 -17.36 17.38 33.51
C ALA A 58 -18.30 16.94 32.38
N ILE A 59 -17.82 16.16 31.41
CA ILE A 59 -18.66 15.59 30.34
C ILE A 59 -19.62 14.54 30.93
N LYS A 60 -19.13 13.62 31.77
CA LYS A 60 -19.98 12.65 32.48
C LYS A 60 -20.98 13.34 33.41
N GLN A 61 -20.58 14.42 34.09
CA GLN A 61 -21.44 15.22 34.94
C GLN A 61 -22.45 16.03 34.13
N LYS A 62 -22.06 16.61 32.95
CA LYS A 62 -23.01 17.22 32.01
C LYS A 62 -24.00 16.20 31.43
N ILE A 63 -23.54 14.98 31.13
CA ILE A 63 -24.41 13.87 30.67
C ILE A 63 -25.33 13.40 31.80
N ALA A 64 -24.85 13.33 33.05
CA ALA A 64 -25.64 12.97 34.21
C ALA A 64 -26.62 14.09 34.63
N PHE A 65 -26.22 15.37 34.56
CA PHE A 65 -27.06 16.54 34.83
C PHE A 65 -28.09 16.82 33.73
N GLY A 66 -27.84 16.36 32.50
CA GLY A 66 -28.78 16.47 31.36
C GLY A 66 -30.02 15.58 31.49
N LYS A 67 -30.14 14.78 32.55
CA LYS A 67 -31.37 14.04 32.88
C LYS A 67 -32.51 14.93 33.45
N THR A 68 -32.26 16.21 33.69
CA THR A 68 -33.27 17.17 34.14
C THR A 68 -33.53 18.23 33.06
N LYS A 69 -34.72 18.20 32.47
CA LYS A 69 -35.44 19.20 31.63
C LYS A 69 -34.77 19.81 30.37
N ASN A 70 -33.45 19.75 30.14
CA ASN A 70 -32.76 20.32 28.96
C ASN A 70 -32.03 19.27 28.08
N ALA A 71 -32.28 18.00 28.23
CA ALA A 71 -31.68 16.93 27.42
C ALA A 71 -32.12 16.97 25.93
N ALA A 72 -33.16 17.71 25.60
CA ALA A 72 -33.70 17.85 24.27
C ALA A 72 -32.84 18.75 23.35
N GLU A 73 -32.03 19.68 23.89
CA GLU A 73 -31.28 20.65 23.10
C GLU A 73 -30.05 20.06 22.39
N PRO A 74 -29.16 19.29 23.05
CA PRO A 74 -28.03 18.63 22.38
C PRO A 74 -28.47 17.61 21.32
N SER A 75 -29.56 16.89 21.55
CA SER A 75 -30.11 15.93 20.58
C SER A 75 -30.70 16.64 19.36
N ARG A 76 -31.44 17.73 19.54
CA ARG A 76 -31.95 18.56 18.43
C ARG A 76 -30.81 19.20 17.61
N GLN A 77 -29.76 19.66 18.28
CA GLN A 77 -28.57 20.18 17.63
C GLN A 77 -27.91 19.08 16.79
N PHE A 78 -27.74 17.86 17.34
CA PHE A 78 -27.19 16.73 16.59
C PHE A 78 -28.03 16.43 15.34
N GLU A 79 -29.37 16.35 15.46
CA GLU A 79 -30.29 16.12 14.33
C GLU A 79 -30.16 17.18 13.22
N SER A 80 -29.92 18.45 13.58
CA SER A 80 -29.80 19.54 12.62
C SER A 80 -28.44 19.63 11.94
N GLU A 81 -27.38 19.16 12.59
CA GLU A 81 -26.00 19.29 12.11
C GLU A 81 -25.45 18.03 11.45
N VAL A 82 -26.08 16.87 11.63
CA VAL A 82 -25.55 15.56 11.20
C VAL A 82 -26.51 14.85 10.24
N THR A 83 -25.97 14.36 9.12
CA THR A 83 -26.64 13.36 8.28
C THR A 83 -26.06 11.99 8.60
N VAL A 84 -26.91 10.99 8.81
CA VAL A 84 -26.51 9.59 8.97
C VAL A 84 -26.47 8.92 7.59
N VAL A 85 -25.38 8.21 7.31
CA VAL A 85 -25.16 7.58 6.00
C VAL A 85 -24.89 6.08 6.19
N PHE A 86 -25.61 5.29 5.39
CA PHE A 86 -25.36 3.86 5.20
C PHE A 86 -24.78 3.62 3.82
N LEU A 87 -23.56 3.12 3.76
CA LEU A 87 -22.85 2.83 2.51
C LEU A 87 -22.36 1.38 2.45
N GLU A 88 -21.96 0.82 3.60
CA GLU A 88 -21.41 -0.54 3.66
C GLU A 88 -22.48 -1.52 4.16
N PHE A 89 -23.17 -2.15 3.22
CA PHE A 89 -24.16 -3.20 3.45
C PHE A 89 -24.26 -4.10 2.21
N GLU A 90 -24.89 -5.27 2.36
CA GLU A 90 -25.18 -6.16 1.24
C GLU A 90 -26.70 -6.18 0.94
N GLU A 91 -27.04 -6.09 -0.35
CA GLU A 91 -28.44 -6.02 -0.79
C GLU A 91 -29.20 -7.32 -0.48
N PHE A 92 -28.52 -8.47 -0.59
CA PHE A 92 -29.10 -9.80 -0.43
C PHE A 92 -29.31 -10.21 1.03
N GLU A 93 -28.63 -9.61 2.01
CA GLU A 93 -28.78 -9.85 3.44
C GLU A 93 -28.29 -8.63 4.21
N ASN A 94 -29.19 -7.93 4.91
CA ASN A 94 -28.88 -6.74 5.69
C ASN A 94 -29.86 -6.56 6.87
N ASP A 95 -29.47 -5.71 7.81
CA ASP A 95 -30.27 -5.33 8.98
C ASP A 95 -30.57 -3.82 9.02
N LEU A 96 -30.46 -3.15 7.86
CA LEU A 96 -30.65 -1.70 7.71
C LEU A 96 -31.98 -1.19 8.29
N PRO A 97 -33.14 -1.83 8.03
CA PRO A 97 -34.41 -1.31 8.55
C PRO A 97 -34.44 -1.21 10.08
N ARG A 98 -33.86 -2.19 10.78
CA ARG A 98 -33.81 -2.19 12.24
C ARG A 98 -32.72 -1.27 12.79
N THR A 99 -31.59 -1.17 12.10
CA THR A 99 -30.52 -0.22 12.44
C THR A 99 -31.04 1.21 12.33
N ILE A 100 -31.70 1.56 11.22
CA ILE A 100 -32.30 2.89 11.01
C ILE A 100 -33.39 3.16 12.06
N ARG A 101 -34.25 2.19 12.37
CA ARG A 101 -35.28 2.35 13.40
C ARG A 101 -34.67 2.68 14.76
N SER A 102 -33.61 1.98 15.17
CA SER A 102 -32.93 2.28 16.44
C SER A 102 -32.35 3.70 16.50
N ILE A 103 -32.00 4.29 15.36
CA ILE A 103 -31.57 5.69 15.28
C ILE A 103 -32.77 6.63 15.40
N LEU A 104 -33.84 6.36 14.65
CA LEU A 104 -35.05 7.20 14.66
C LEU A 104 -35.77 7.21 16.01
N ASP A 105 -35.68 6.12 16.79
CA ASP A 105 -36.22 6.05 18.16
C ASP A 105 -35.55 7.08 19.11
N HIS A 106 -34.32 7.48 18.81
CA HIS A 106 -33.55 8.46 19.57
C HIS A 106 -33.44 9.84 18.90
N PHE A 107 -33.53 9.86 17.57
CA PHE A 107 -33.38 11.06 16.73
C PHE A 107 -34.44 11.06 15.62
N PRO A 108 -35.71 11.36 15.95
CA PRO A 108 -36.84 11.20 15.02
C PRO A 108 -36.80 12.11 13.80
N ASN A 109 -36.09 13.24 13.86
CA ASN A 109 -35.98 14.21 12.77
C ASN A 109 -34.66 14.13 12.00
N ILE A 110 -33.77 13.19 12.33
CA ILE A 110 -32.47 13.10 11.68
C ILE A 110 -32.61 12.73 10.20
N HIS A 111 -31.75 13.29 9.37
CA HIS A 111 -31.70 12.95 7.96
C HIS A 111 -30.84 11.70 7.76
N VAL A 112 -31.38 10.72 7.05
CA VAL A 112 -30.73 9.43 6.75
C VAL A 112 -30.57 9.30 5.24
N VAL A 113 -29.37 8.96 4.79
CA VAL A 113 -29.05 8.67 3.39
C VAL A 113 -28.54 7.25 3.27
N VAL A 114 -29.20 6.44 2.45
CA VAL A 114 -28.76 5.08 2.11
C VAL A 114 -28.17 5.13 0.71
N ILE A 115 -26.90 4.79 0.55
CA ILE A 115 -26.20 4.84 -0.74
C ILE A 115 -26.01 3.40 -1.24
N SER A 116 -26.61 3.08 -2.38
CA SER A 116 -26.43 1.81 -3.07
C SER A 116 -25.79 2.04 -4.44
N ARG A 117 -24.90 1.12 -4.87
CA ARG A 117 -24.34 1.19 -6.21
C ARG A 117 -25.41 0.99 -7.29
N LYS A 118 -26.24 -0.05 -7.10
CA LYS A 118 -27.35 -0.42 -7.98
C LYS A 118 -28.68 -0.27 -7.24
N ARG A 119 -29.78 -0.35 -7.97
CA ARG A 119 -31.11 -0.44 -7.33
C ARG A 119 -31.18 -1.76 -6.58
N PRO A 120 -31.42 -1.73 -5.24
CA PRO A 120 -31.52 -2.96 -4.44
C PRO A 120 -32.64 -3.87 -4.92
N TYR A 121 -32.35 -5.16 -4.98
CA TYR A 121 -33.36 -6.18 -5.25
C TYR A 121 -33.15 -7.39 -4.29
N PRO A 122 -34.14 -7.75 -3.46
CA PRO A 122 -35.45 -7.09 -3.30
C PRO A 122 -35.33 -5.64 -2.82
N PRO A 123 -36.36 -4.81 -3.03
CA PRO A 123 -36.38 -3.43 -2.54
C PRO A 123 -36.17 -3.37 -1.03
N LEU A 124 -35.41 -2.37 -0.55
CA LEU A 124 -35.20 -2.17 0.87
C LEU A 124 -36.50 -1.69 1.55
N GLU A 125 -36.92 -2.38 2.60
CA GLU A 125 -38.05 -1.99 3.42
C GLU A 125 -37.62 -0.95 4.47
N LEU A 126 -37.44 0.30 4.03
CA LEU A 126 -36.99 1.38 4.90
C LEU A 126 -38.16 1.89 5.77
N PRO A 127 -37.93 2.21 7.07
CA PRO A 127 -38.96 2.77 7.93
C PRO A 127 -39.36 4.19 7.49
N ASN A 128 -40.53 4.66 7.97
CA ASN A 128 -40.95 6.04 7.76
C ASN A 128 -39.99 7.02 8.44
N GLY A 129 -39.66 8.10 7.75
CA GLY A 129 -38.75 9.14 8.26
C GLY A 129 -38.14 9.97 7.12
N LYS A 130 -37.21 10.84 7.46
CA LYS A 130 -36.44 11.62 6.49
C LYS A 130 -35.32 10.78 5.86
N ILE A 131 -35.69 9.75 5.11
CA ILE A 131 -34.78 8.76 4.54
C ILE A 131 -34.72 8.92 3.03
N GLN A 132 -33.51 9.04 2.49
CA GLN A 132 -33.25 9.13 1.06
C GLN A 132 -32.42 7.92 0.60
N LEU A 133 -32.95 7.14 -0.36
CA LEU A 133 -32.18 6.13 -1.08
C LEU A 133 -31.53 6.78 -2.31
N VAL A 134 -30.21 6.73 -2.38
CA VAL A 134 -29.42 7.24 -3.51
C VAL A 134 -28.83 6.04 -4.26
N VAL A 135 -29.18 5.89 -5.53
CA VAL A 135 -28.64 4.86 -6.42
C VAL A 135 -27.59 5.50 -7.32
N GLN A 136 -26.33 5.05 -7.23
CA GLN A 136 -25.21 5.67 -7.97
C GLN A 136 -25.20 5.31 -9.46
N GLU A 137 -25.62 4.09 -9.84
CA GLU A 137 -25.81 3.71 -11.25
C GLU A 137 -27.14 4.28 -11.75
N ILE A 138 -27.02 5.30 -12.61
CA ILE A 138 -28.15 6.08 -13.12
C ILE A 138 -28.75 5.38 -14.33
N GLN A 139 -30.07 5.30 -14.39
CA GLN A 139 -30.79 4.84 -15.56
C GLN A 139 -30.80 5.94 -16.66
N PRO A 140 -30.89 5.57 -17.94
CA PRO A 140 -30.84 6.54 -19.05
C PRO A 140 -31.90 7.67 -18.99
N ASP A 141 -33.02 7.42 -18.33
CA ASP A 141 -34.14 8.37 -18.14
C ASP A 141 -33.99 9.28 -16.92
N GLN A 142 -32.94 9.05 -16.08
CA GLN A 142 -32.74 9.80 -14.85
C GLN A 142 -31.72 10.92 -15.03
N LYS A 143 -31.88 12.00 -14.25
CA LYS A 143 -30.90 13.09 -14.20
C LYS A 143 -29.59 12.59 -13.57
N GLN A 144 -28.47 12.90 -14.19
CA GLN A 144 -27.13 12.53 -13.69
C GLN A 144 -26.86 12.99 -12.24
N SER A 145 -27.50 14.08 -11.81
CA SER A 145 -27.39 14.60 -10.45
C SER A 145 -28.07 13.71 -9.38
N SER A 146 -29.03 12.88 -9.76
CA SER A 146 -29.79 12.04 -8.81
C SER A 146 -28.96 10.90 -8.21
N GLY A 147 -27.90 10.46 -8.90
CA GLY A 147 -26.98 9.43 -8.40
C GLY A 147 -25.81 9.96 -7.59
N ARG A 148 -25.75 11.27 -7.30
CA ARG A 148 -24.65 11.89 -6.55
C ARG A 148 -25.00 12.07 -5.09
N PRO A 149 -24.39 11.31 -4.15
CA PRO A 149 -24.70 11.41 -2.73
C PRO A 149 -24.47 12.81 -2.14
N GLU A 150 -23.54 13.59 -2.72
CA GLU A 150 -23.23 14.96 -2.29
C GLU A 150 -24.46 15.88 -2.31
N ASN A 151 -25.39 15.64 -3.20
CA ASN A 151 -26.61 16.44 -3.31
C ASN A 151 -27.59 16.21 -2.16
N TYR A 152 -27.42 15.12 -1.41
CA TYR A 152 -28.32 14.70 -0.33
C TYR A 152 -27.67 14.83 1.05
N ILE A 153 -26.35 15.01 1.12
CA ILE A 153 -25.58 15.20 2.37
C ILE A 153 -25.21 16.65 2.49
N THR A 154 -26.13 17.45 3.04
CA THR A 154 -26.03 18.92 3.09
C THR A 154 -25.71 19.47 4.49
N THR A 155 -25.72 18.63 5.52
CA THR A 155 -25.40 19.01 6.90
C THR A 155 -23.90 19.22 7.09
N GLN A 156 -23.53 19.93 8.17
CA GLN A 156 -22.13 20.25 8.47
C GLN A 156 -21.26 19.02 8.75
N TYR A 157 -21.88 17.97 9.31
CA TYR A 157 -21.21 16.72 9.68
C TYR A 157 -21.95 15.53 9.06
N VAL A 158 -21.22 14.46 8.86
CA VAL A 158 -21.76 13.20 8.35
C VAL A 158 -21.29 12.05 9.25
N MET A 159 -22.23 11.18 9.62
CA MET A 159 -21.98 9.98 10.41
C MET A 159 -22.22 8.75 9.55
N PHE A 160 -21.17 7.96 9.33
CA PHE A 160 -21.31 6.68 8.65
C PHE A 160 -21.50 5.58 9.67
N VAL A 161 -22.56 4.80 9.47
CA VAL A 161 -22.94 3.68 10.33
C VAL A 161 -22.85 2.39 9.53
N PRO A 162 -22.08 1.40 9.97
CA PRO A 162 -22.09 0.08 9.32
C PRO A 162 -23.43 -0.62 9.54
N ASP A 163 -23.71 -1.61 8.70
CA ASP A 163 -24.92 -2.40 8.85
C ASP A 163 -24.93 -3.18 10.18
N SER A 164 -26.14 -3.47 10.67
CA SER A 164 -26.36 -4.24 11.89
C SER A 164 -25.71 -3.64 13.16
N VAL A 165 -26.00 -2.36 13.42
CA VAL A 165 -25.62 -1.61 14.63
C VAL A 165 -26.88 -1.13 15.35
N ARG A 166 -26.83 -1.00 16.68
CA ARG A 166 -27.91 -0.46 17.50
C ARG A 166 -27.47 0.79 18.24
N PHE A 167 -28.35 1.78 18.24
CA PHE A 167 -28.23 2.99 19.04
C PHE A 167 -29.07 2.80 20.30
N ASP A 168 -28.40 2.71 21.45
CA ASP A 168 -29.04 2.47 22.75
C ASP A 168 -29.34 3.78 23.48
N SER A 169 -28.78 4.90 23.05
CA SER A 169 -28.98 6.24 23.62
C SER A 169 -28.54 7.34 22.71
N THR A 170 -28.94 8.57 23.01
CA THR A 170 -28.47 9.81 22.36
C THR A 170 -27.05 10.20 22.78
N SER A 171 -26.55 9.69 23.90
CA SER A 171 -25.33 10.19 24.57
C SER A 171 -24.09 9.98 23.74
N LEU A 172 -23.92 8.78 23.17
CA LEU A 172 -22.70 8.45 22.43
C LEU A 172 -22.56 9.20 21.10
N PRO A 173 -23.60 9.30 20.24
CA PRO A 173 -23.54 10.11 19.04
C PRO A 173 -23.29 11.59 19.30
N VAL A 174 -23.96 12.16 20.31
CA VAL A 174 -23.78 13.57 20.71
C VAL A 174 -22.36 13.81 21.22
N MET A 175 -21.80 12.87 21.98
CA MET A 175 -20.42 12.96 22.43
C MET A 175 -19.43 12.90 21.26
N MET A 176 -19.62 12.03 20.26
CA MET A 176 -18.77 11.99 19.07
C MET A 176 -18.72 13.36 18.38
N LEU A 177 -19.87 14.04 18.26
CA LEU A 177 -19.94 15.38 17.67
C LEU A 177 -19.19 16.42 18.54
N SER A 178 -19.34 16.36 19.84
CA SER A 178 -18.64 17.23 20.80
C SER A 178 -17.11 17.03 20.70
N GLU A 179 -16.66 15.78 20.62
CA GLU A 179 -15.26 15.42 20.50
C GLU A 179 -14.67 15.90 19.16
N LEU A 180 -15.40 15.74 18.05
CA LEU A 180 -14.96 16.22 16.74
C LEU A 180 -14.84 17.75 16.71
N LYS A 181 -15.81 18.47 17.30
CA LYS A 181 -15.78 19.94 17.42
C LYS A 181 -14.59 20.40 18.26
N ALA A 182 -14.32 19.72 19.38
CA ALA A 182 -13.19 20.03 20.26
C ALA A 182 -11.84 19.83 19.56
N MET A 183 -11.69 18.74 18.78
CA MET A 183 -10.44 18.47 18.06
C MET A 183 -10.11 19.54 17.01
N ALA A 184 -11.10 20.17 16.41
CA ALA A 184 -10.88 21.21 15.40
C ALA A 184 -9.97 22.35 15.89
N SER A 185 -9.98 22.65 17.20
CA SER A 185 -9.14 23.70 17.80
C SER A 185 -7.85 23.15 18.43
N ILE A 186 -7.87 21.91 18.95
CA ILE A 186 -6.76 21.33 19.72
C ILE A 186 -5.75 20.61 18.80
N LYS A 187 -6.24 19.79 17.89
CA LYS A 187 -5.45 18.98 16.94
C LYS A 187 -6.10 19.06 15.55
N PRO A 188 -5.84 20.11 14.75
CA PRO A 188 -6.50 20.34 13.46
C PRO A 188 -6.35 19.18 12.45
N GLN A 189 -5.29 18.37 12.59
CA GLN A 189 -5.08 17.16 11.79
C GLN A 189 -6.09 16.04 12.11
N VAL A 190 -6.78 16.08 13.26
CA VAL A 190 -7.82 15.11 13.60
C VAL A 190 -9.16 15.58 13.04
N LYS A 191 -9.62 14.93 11.97
CA LYS A 191 -10.88 15.29 11.28
C LYS A 191 -11.92 14.18 11.31
N VAL A 192 -11.59 13.04 11.89
CA VAL A 192 -12.47 11.88 12.03
C VAL A 192 -12.52 11.44 13.47
N VAL A 193 -13.71 11.15 13.99
CA VAL A 193 -13.93 10.48 15.28
C VAL A 193 -14.52 9.11 15.00
N ALA A 194 -13.93 8.07 15.56
CA ALA A 194 -14.38 6.69 15.42
C ALA A 194 -14.75 6.09 16.78
N VAL A 195 -15.85 5.33 16.80
CA VAL A 195 -16.27 4.53 17.95
C VAL A 195 -16.52 3.11 17.47
N PRO A 196 -15.87 2.10 18.06
CA PRO A 196 -16.02 0.73 17.62
C PRO A 196 -17.44 0.19 17.86
N VAL A 197 -17.83 -0.77 17.04
CA VAL A 197 -18.96 -1.66 17.31
C VAL A 197 -18.44 -2.82 18.15
N LYS A 198 -19.15 -3.18 19.23
CA LYS A 198 -18.73 -4.25 20.14
C LYS A 198 -18.59 -5.58 19.39
N THR A 199 -17.40 -6.16 19.43
CA THR A 199 -17.04 -7.43 18.78
C THR A 199 -16.14 -8.27 19.69
N ARG A 200 -15.95 -9.55 19.34
CA ARG A 200 -14.98 -10.43 20.01
C ARG A 200 -13.53 -10.18 19.53
N MET A 201 -13.36 -9.54 18.41
CA MET A 201 -12.03 -9.23 17.87
C MET A 201 -11.45 -8.00 18.57
N ALA A 202 -10.14 -7.99 18.76
CA ALA A 202 -9.43 -6.83 19.29
C ALA A 202 -9.52 -5.64 18.31
N ILE A 203 -9.76 -4.47 18.87
CA ILE A 203 -9.77 -3.22 18.10
C ILE A 203 -8.33 -2.88 17.73
N GLN A 204 -8.08 -2.69 16.46
CA GLN A 204 -6.78 -2.29 15.92
C GLN A 204 -6.80 -0.81 15.57
N CYS A 205 -5.78 -0.11 16.04
CA CYS A 205 -5.48 1.28 15.72
C CYS A 205 -4.15 1.27 14.97
N ASN A 206 -4.19 1.49 13.66
CA ASN A 206 -3.04 1.34 12.80
C ASN A 206 -2.56 2.69 12.27
N ASN A 207 -1.25 2.82 12.11
CA ASN A 207 -0.62 3.85 11.31
C ASN A 207 -0.47 3.33 9.88
N LEU A 208 -0.59 4.22 8.90
CA LEU A 208 -0.46 3.95 7.48
C LEU A 208 0.76 4.69 6.93
N ALA A 209 1.64 3.97 6.25
CA ALA A 209 2.76 4.54 5.53
C ALA A 209 2.64 4.25 4.04
N PHE A 210 2.79 5.28 3.22
CA PHE A 210 2.74 5.18 1.77
C PHE A 210 4.11 5.36 1.16
N ASP A 211 4.57 4.34 0.43
CA ASP A 211 5.61 4.49 -0.56
C ASP A 211 4.97 4.58 -1.96
N VAL A 212 4.61 5.80 -2.35
CA VAL A 212 3.98 6.08 -3.66
C VAL A 212 4.88 5.63 -4.79
N LYS A 213 6.21 5.78 -4.65
CA LYS A 213 7.20 5.41 -5.65
C LYS A 213 7.24 3.90 -5.89
N ARG A 214 7.03 3.10 -4.82
CA ARG A 214 7.00 1.64 -4.86
C ARG A 214 5.59 1.05 -4.81
N TRP A 215 4.54 1.85 -4.99
CA TRP A 215 3.14 1.39 -5.01
C TRP A 215 2.73 0.62 -3.75
N THR A 216 3.36 0.94 -2.62
CA THR A 216 3.24 0.16 -1.38
C THR A 216 2.48 0.93 -0.32
N LEU A 217 1.56 0.25 0.35
CA LEU A 217 0.89 0.67 1.57
C LEU A 217 1.32 -0.26 2.70
N GLU A 218 1.79 0.30 3.81
CA GLU A 218 2.20 -0.44 4.99
C GLU A 218 1.31 -0.07 6.18
N TYR A 219 0.80 -1.09 6.86
CA TYR A 219 0.08 -0.97 8.11
C TYR A 219 1.02 -1.32 9.26
N SER A 220 1.11 -0.46 10.26
CA SER A 220 1.81 -0.73 11.52
C SER A 220 0.88 -0.46 12.70
N VAL A 221 1.05 -1.20 13.79
CA VAL A 221 0.26 -0.96 15.00
C VAL A 221 0.70 0.36 15.63
N SER A 222 -0.25 1.19 16.03
CA SER A 222 0.06 2.41 16.78
C SER A 222 0.49 2.05 18.21
N GLU A 223 1.67 2.51 18.62
CA GLU A 223 2.27 2.27 19.95
C GLU A 223 1.78 3.25 21.02
N GLU A 224 0.74 4.08 20.74
CA GLU A 224 0.22 5.02 21.74
C GLU A 224 -0.28 4.30 23.01
N GLU A 225 0.08 4.85 24.17
CA GLU A 225 -0.16 4.26 25.48
C GLU A 225 -1.66 3.98 25.76
N ALA A 226 -1.92 2.83 26.35
CA ALA A 226 -3.27 2.31 26.60
C ALA A 226 -4.05 3.04 27.70
N GLU A 227 -3.47 4.02 28.38
CA GLU A 227 -4.08 4.71 29.53
C GLU A 227 -5.04 5.84 29.15
N SER A 228 -4.85 6.45 27.99
CA SER A 228 -5.78 7.47 27.48
C SER A 228 -7.16 6.89 27.16
N TYR A 229 -8.22 7.69 27.30
CA TYR A 229 -9.58 7.28 26.90
C TYR A 229 -9.77 7.24 25.38
N TYR A 230 -8.80 7.77 24.61
CA TYR A 230 -8.78 7.74 23.17
C TYR A 230 -7.38 7.39 22.65
N ARG A 231 -7.31 6.96 21.39
CA ARG A 231 -6.09 6.79 20.62
C ARG A 231 -6.18 7.60 19.34
N THR A 232 -5.03 7.96 18.79
CA THR A 232 -4.95 8.65 17.50
C THR A 232 -4.31 7.70 16.50
N CYS A 233 -5.00 7.36 15.41
CA CYS A 233 -4.56 6.43 14.38
C CYS A 233 -4.91 6.95 12.98
N ASP A 234 -4.34 6.29 11.97
CA ASP A 234 -4.75 6.53 10.59
C ASP A 234 -5.95 5.68 10.21
N SER A 235 -5.98 4.41 10.64
CA SER A 235 -7.03 3.45 10.33
C SER A 235 -7.48 2.70 11.59
N VAL A 236 -8.75 2.34 11.63
CA VAL A 236 -9.38 1.59 12.71
C VAL A 236 -10.10 0.37 12.14
N SER A 237 -9.93 -0.79 12.76
CA SER A 237 -10.64 -2.03 12.40
C SER A 237 -11.06 -2.82 13.64
N PRO A 238 -12.01 -3.78 13.60
CA PRO A 238 -12.68 -4.29 12.39
C PRO A 238 -13.93 -3.51 11.95
N SER A 239 -14.74 -2.98 12.87
CA SER A 239 -15.99 -2.27 12.56
C SER A 239 -16.23 -1.12 13.52
N GLN A 240 -16.59 0.02 13.00
CA GLN A 240 -16.78 1.26 13.75
C GLN A 240 -17.79 2.19 13.09
N VAL A 241 -18.46 3.00 13.91
CA VAL A 241 -19.19 4.19 13.47
C VAL A 241 -18.18 5.33 13.39
N ILE A 242 -18.18 6.08 12.28
CA ILE A 242 -17.31 7.24 12.12
C ILE A 242 -18.13 8.51 11.92
N LEU A 243 -17.63 9.61 12.45
CA LEU A 243 -18.18 10.95 12.28
C LEU A 243 -17.09 11.89 11.78
N LEU A 244 -17.39 12.66 10.74
CA LEU A 244 -16.44 13.61 10.14
C LEU A 244 -17.16 14.84 9.58
N LYS A 245 -16.39 15.89 9.24
CA LYS A 245 -16.93 17.07 8.56
C LYS A 245 -17.28 16.74 7.11
N THR A 246 -18.48 17.13 6.67
CA THR A 246 -18.94 16.91 5.28
C THR A 246 -18.00 17.56 4.25
N ALA A 247 -17.51 18.77 4.52
CA ALA A 247 -16.54 19.44 3.65
C ALA A 247 -15.22 18.65 3.50
N PHE A 248 -14.76 17.96 4.56
CA PHE A 248 -13.60 17.08 4.47
C PHE A 248 -13.90 15.85 3.61
N LEU A 249 -15.05 15.20 3.82
CA LEU A 249 -15.46 14.06 3.00
C LEU A 249 -15.46 14.43 1.51
N HIS A 250 -16.09 15.56 1.16
CA HIS A 250 -16.19 16.02 -0.23
C HIS A 250 -14.86 16.49 -0.84
N SER A 251 -13.84 16.75 -0.02
CA SER A 251 -12.48 17.05 -0.50
C SER A 251 -11.68 15.81 -0.92
N LEU A 252 -12.14 14.60 -0.57
CA LEU A 252 -11.50 13.36 -0.98
C LEU A 252 -11.77 13.06 -2.45
N SER A 253 -10.83 12.42 -3.12
CA SER A 253 -10.94 12.07 -4.55
C SER A 253 -12.03 11.01 -4.82
N ALA A 254 -12.30 10.14 -3.86
CA ALA A 254 -13.31 9.08 -3.95
C ALA A 254 -14.02 8.88 -2.60
N PRO A 255 -14.88 9.83 -2.17
CA PRO A 255 -15.45 9.87 -0.82
C PRO A 255 -16.35 8.69 -0.47
N TYR A 256 -16.99 8.07 -1.46
CA TYR A 256 -17.94 6.95 -1.27
C TYR A 256 -17.42 5.63 -1.83
N MET A 257 -16.09 5.48 -1.92
CA MET A 257 -15.46 4.24 -2.39
C MET A 257 -15.57 3.16 -1.31
N ARG A 258 -15.87 1.93 -1.73
CA ARG A 258 -15.93 0.74 -0.87
C ARG A 258 -14.67 -0.12 -1.07
N PRO A 259 -14.20 -0.87 -0.05
CA PRO A 259 -14.72 -1.02 1.33
C PRO A 259 -14.63 0.27 2.14
N PHE A 260 -15.69 0.55 2.87
CA PHE A 260 -15.80 1.74 3.71
C PHE A 260 -15.76 1.33 5.19
N PRO A 261 -15.09 2.05 6.09
CA PRO A 261 -14.42 3.34 5.93
C PRO A 261 -12.92 3.22 5.54
N GLU A 262 -12.41 2.04 5.20
CA GLU A 262 -11.00 1.83 4.90
C GLU A 262 -10.51 2.76 3.79
N SER A 263 -11.29 2.91 2.72
CA SER A 263 -10.98 3.84 1.62
C SER A 263 -10.82 5.30 2.07
N VAL A 264 -11.61 5.72 3.06
CA VAL A 264 -11.51 7.07 3.64
C VAL A 264 -10.27 7.20 4.49
N PHE A 265 -9.94 6.21 5.31
CA PHE A 265 -8.73 6.22 6.14
C PHE A 265 -7.47 6.32 5.29
N ILE A 266 -7.40 5.54 4.21
CA ILE A 266 -6.28 5.59 3.26
C ILE A 266 -6.15 6.99 2.63
N GLN A 267 -7.23 7.56 2.12
CA GLN A 267 -7.21 8.90 1.53
C GLN A 267 -6.91 9.98 2.57
N ALA A 268 -7.44 9.86 3.78
CA ALA A 268 -7.15 10.78 4.89
C ALA A 268 -5.67 10.78 5.28
N SER A 269 -5.07 9.58 5.38
CA SER A 269 -3.64 9.43 5.70
C SER A 269 -2.73 10.10 4.66
N LEU A 270 -3.07 10.05 3.37
CA LEU A 270 -2.35 10.78 2.31
C LEU A 270 -2.35 12.30 2.50
N HIS A 271 -3.34 12.84 3.22
CA HIS A 271 -3.45 14.25 3.60
C HIS A 271 -2.97 14.51 5.04
N HIS A 272 -2.29 13.55 5.68
CA HIS A 272 -1.84 13.62 7.08
C HIS A 272 -2.98 13.86 8.08
N ILE A 273 -4.19 13.42 7.74
CA ILE A 273 -5.37 13.51 8.60
C ILE A 273 -5.46 12.26 9.45
N LYS A 274 -5.66 12.46 10.76
CA LYS A 274 -5.75 11.40 11.76
C LYS A 274 -7.19 11.19 12.23
N THR A 275 -7.42 9.99 12.75
CA THR A 275 -8.68 9.54 13.35
C THR A 275 -8.52 9.46 14.86
N LYS A 276 -9.45 10.08 15.61
CA LYS A 276 -9.58 9.90 17.06
C LYS A 276 -10.47 8.70 17.36
N LEU A 277 -9.88 7.66 17.89
CA LEU A 277 -10.58 6.43 18.29
C LEU A 277 -10.98 6.49 19.78
N LEU A 278 -12.26 6.47 20.07
CA LEU A 278 -12.80 6.40 21.44
C LEU A 278 -12.94 4.93 21.87
N HIS A 279 -11.85 4.27 22.16
CA HIS A 279 -11.76 2.81 22.29
C HIS A 279 -12.40 2.25 23.59
N LYS A 280 -12.66 3.09 24.62
CA LYS A 280 -13.33 2.67 25.86
C LYS A 280 -14.86 2.67 25.76
N MET A 281 -15.38 3.05 24.60
CA MET A 281 -16.81 3.10 24.29
C MET A 281 -17.11 2.25 23.08
N SER A 282 -18.34 1.77 22.96
CA SER A 282 -18.76 0.96 21.80
C SER A 282 -20.24 1.09 21.55
N PHE A 283 -20.63 0.98 20.28
CA PHE A 283 -22.00 0.73 19.87
C PHE A 283 -22.35 -0.75 20.04
N SER A 284 -23.62 -1.04 20.28
CA SER A 284 -24.12 -2.41 20.36
C SER A 284 -24.26 -3.01 18.96
N PRO A 285 -23.86 -4.29 18.76
CA PRO A 285 -24.11 -4.98 17.50
C PRO A 285 -25.61 -5.34 17.39
N GLY A 286 -26.09 -5.39 16.14
CA GLY A 286 -27.41 -5.91 15.81
C GLY A 286 -27.38 -7.42 15.56
N PHE A 287 -28.14 -7.88 14.56
CA PHE A 287 -28.18 -9.30 14.21
C PHE A 287 -26.88 -9.75 13.54
N LYS A 288 -26.51 -11.00 13.80
CA LYS A 288 -25.39 -11.61 13.07
C LYS A 288 -25.85 -11.90 11.64
N LEU A 289 -25.22 -11.24 10.68
CA LEU A 289 -25.44 -11.43 9.25
C LEU A 289 -24.54 -12.55 8.70
N PHE A 290 -24.87 -13.03 7.52
CA PHE A 290 -24.08 -14.00 6.73
C PHE A 290 -23.79 -15.28 7.53
N THR A 291 -24.81 -15.83 8.17
CA THR A 291 -24.68 -17.07 8.97
C THR A 291 -24.76 -18.33 8.12
N ASN A 292 -25.35 -18.24 6.93
CA ASN A 292 -25.40 -19.32 5.95
C ASN A 292 -24.09 -19.35 5.15
N ALA A 293 -23.56 -20.55 4.86
CA ALA A 293 -22.29 -20.71 4.14
C ALA A 293 -22.30 -20.04 2.75
N HIS A 294 -23.42 -20.07 2.04
CA HIS A 294 -23.54 -19.43 0.73
C HIS A 294 -23.49 -17.90 0.83
N THR A 295 -24.24 -17.31 1.78
CA THR A 295 -24.26 -15.85 1.95
C THR A 295 -22.93 -15.34 2.52
N ALA A 296 -22.26 -16.12 3.39
CA ALA A 296 -20.92 -15.83 3.89
C ALA A 296 -19.89 -15.80 2.74
N TRP A 297 -19.87 -16.85 1.90
CA TRP A 297 -19.00 -16.90 0.73
C TRP A 297 -19.24 -15.72 -0.24
N LYS A 298 -20.52 -15.41 -0.51
CA LYS A 298 -20.88 -14.29 -1.37
C LYS A 298 -20.40 -12.95 -0.82
N PHE A 299 -20.58 -12.74 0.49
CA PHE A 299 -20.07 -11.56 1.20
C PHE A 299 -18.55 -11.45 1.09
N GLU A 300 -17.82 -12.50 1.44
CA GLU A 300 -16.35 -12.53 1.37
C GLU A 300 -15.82 -12.25 -0.04
N ASN A 301 -16.46 -12.85 -1.05
CA ASN A 301 -16.10 -12.61 -2.44
C ASN A 301 -16.37 -11.16 -2.88
N ASN A 302 -17.49 -10.58 -2.46
CA ASN A 302 -17.81 -9.17 -2.73
C ASN A 302 -16.81 -8.23 -2.05
N VAL A 303 -16.44 -8.49 -0.79
CA VAL A 303 -15.43 -7.71 -0.05
C VAL A 303 -14.08 -7.81 -0.77
N LYS A 304 -13.65 -9.01 -1.15
CA LYS A 304 -12.41 -9.23 -1.90
C LYS A 304 -12.38 -8.44 -3.21
N THR A 305 -13.47 -8.50 -3.97
CA THR A 305 -13.59 -7.77 -5.25
C THR A 305 -13.48 -6.25 -5.04
N ARG A 306 -14.25 -5.71 -4.08
CA ARG A 306 -14.21 -4.27 -3.74
C ARG A 306 -12.84 -3.83 -3.22
N THR A 307 -12.19 -4.66 -2.42
CA THR A 307 -10.83 -4.39 -1.91
C THR A 307 -9.83 -4.32 -3.06
N ASN A 308 -9.91 -5.25 -4.01
CA ASN A 308 -9.08 -5.22 -5.22
C ASN A 308 -9.33 -3.95 -6.04
N GLU A 309 -10.59 -3.61 -6.30
CA GLU A 309 -10.98 -2.39 -7.03
C GLU A 309 -10.47 -1.12 -6.32
N MET A 310 -10.58 -1.06 -4.99
CA MET A 310 -10.09 0.06 -4.18
C MET A 310 -8.57 0.24 -4.32
N TYR A 311 -7.80 -0.81 -4.11
CA TYR A 311 -6.34 -0.70 -4.19
C TYR A 311 -5.87 -0.39 -5.62
N LEU A 312 -6.51 -0.97 -6.64
CA LEU A 312 -6.23 -0.62 -8.04
C LEU A 312 -6.49 0.87 -8.33
N LYS A 313 -7.63 1.39 -7.86
CA LYS A 313 -8.01 2.80 -8.03
C LYS A 313 -7.07 3.76 -7.29
N LEU A 314 -6.61 3.38 -6.11
CA LEU A 314 -5.65 4.14 -5.30
C LEU A 314 -4.20 3.97 -5.79
N GLY A 315 -3.97 3.13 -6.79
CA GLY A 315 -2.64 2.86 -7.32
C GLY A 315 -1.76 2.10 -6.33
N VAL A 316 -2.33 1.28 -5.46
CA VAL A 316 -1.61 0.40 -4.53
C VAL A 316 -1.46 -0.98 -5.18
N LYS A 317 -0.23 -1.49 -5.21
CA LYS A 317 0.10 -2.81 -5.78
C LYS A 317 0.63 -3.80 -4.74
N LYS A 318 1.10 -3.30 -3.59
CA LYS A 318 1.59 -4.09 -2.46
C LYS A 318 1.00 -3.54 -1.17
N VAL A 319 0.48 -4.42 -0.33
CA VAL A 319 0.05 -4.10 1.04
C VAL A 319 0.82 -4.97 2.01
N ALA A 320 1.53 -4.34 2.95
CA ALA A 320 2.20 -5.01 4.04
C ALA A 320 1.38 -4.86 5.33
N HIS A 321 1.07 -5.98 5.98
CA HIS A 321 0.28 -6.02 7.20
C HIS A 321 1.19 -6.13 8.44
N PRO A 322 0.73 -5.71 9.64
CA PRO A 322 1.50 -5.80 10.88
C PRO A 322 1.96 -7.21 11.23
N SER A 323 1.23 -8.23 10.74
CA SER A 323 1.59 -9.65 10.88
C SER A 323 2.79 -10.10 10.05
N GLY A 324 3.35 -9.24 9.19
CA GLY A 324 4.35 -9.59 8.19
C GLY A 324 3.76 -10.18 6.89
N GLN A 325 2.45 -10.42 6.84
CA GLN A 325 1.78 -10.85 5.62
C GLN A 325 1.84 -9.76 4.54
N VAL A 326 2.10 -10.17 3.30
CA VAL A 326 2.10 -9.28 2.13
C VAL A 326 1.00 -9.71 1.17
N SER A 327 0.20 -8.72 0.73
CA SER A 327 -0.84 -8.92 -0.28
C SER A 327 -0.49 -8.16 -1.55
N TRP A 328 -0.79 -8.76 -2.71
CA TRP A 328 -0.46 -8.22 -4.03
C TRP A 328 -1.73 -7.94 -4.84
N TYR A 329 -1.74 -6.85 -5.61
CA TYR A 329 -2.92 -6.39 -6.35
C TYR A 329 -2.59 -6.05 -7.81
N GLY A 330 -3.34 -6.69 -8.74
CA GLY A 330 -3.32 -6.35 -10.16
C GLY A 330 -2.09 -6.77 -10.94
N CYS A 331 -1.43 -7.87 -10.56
CA CYS A 331 -0.24 -8.39 -11.22
C CYS A 331 -0.28 -9.91 -11.45
N ALA A 332 -1.44 -10.55 -11.42
CA ALA A 332 -1.57 -12.00 -11.62
C ALA A 332 -1.34 -12.41 -13.09
N LYS A 333 -1.23 -13.73 -13.34
CA LYS A 333 -1.01 -14.26 -14.71
C LYS A 333 -2.16 -13.95 -15.68
N ASP A 334 -3.37 -13.79 -15.17
CA ASP A 334 -4.58 -13.43 -15.93
C ASP A 334 -4.80 -11.92 -16.10
N THR A 335 -4.00 -11.10 -15.44
CA THR A 335 -4.06 -9.64 -15.67
C THR A 335 -3.25 -9.26 -16.90
N GLY A 336 -3.65 -8.17 -17.56
CA GLY A 336 -2.89 -7.62 -18.69
C GLY A 336 -1.52 -7.09 -18.27
N ARG A 337 -0.86 -6.39 -19.18
CA ARG A 337 0.46 -5.79 -18.97
C ARG A 337 0.52 -4.96 -17.69
N CYS A 338 1.35 -5.34 -16.73
CA CYS A 338 1.39 -4.70 -15.42
C CYS A 338 2.24 -3.40 -15.36
N PHE A 339 2.92 -3.04 -16.44
CA PHE A 339 3.77 -1.84 -16.52
C PHE A 339 3.25 -0.74 -17.48
N GLY A 340 2.01 -0.88 -17.98
CA GLY A 340 1.40 0.14 -18.82
C GLY A 340 2.02 0.30 -20.20
N THR A 341 1.91 1.49 -20.77
CA THR A 341 2.47 1.82 -22.09
C THR A 341 3.91 2.30 -21.96
N VAL A 342 4.75 1.96 -22.95
CA VAL A 342 6.13 2.46 -23.06
C VAL A 342 6.12 3.64 -24.04
N TYR A 343 6.65 4.79 -23.61
CA TYR A 343 6.81 6.01 -24.41
C TYR A 343 8.28 6.44 -24.41
N ASP A 344 8.85 6.70 -25.58
CA ASP A 344 10.26 7.10 -25.72
C ASP A 344 11.23 6.19 -24.94
N ASP A 345 11.04 4.88 -25.08
CA ASP A 345 11.79 3.81 -24.37
C ASP A 345 11.68 3.86 -22.84
N MET A 346 10.63 4.51 -22.31
CA MET A 346 10.37 4.60 -20.87
C MET A 346 8.94 4.21 -20.54
N PRO A 347 8.73 3.34 -19.56
CA PRO A 347 7.39 2.99 -19.08
C PRO A 347 6.63 4.18 -18.50
N GLU A 348 5.31 4.17 -18.67
CA GLU A 348 4.39 5.23 -18.22
C GLU A 348 4.57 5.61 -16.75
N TYR A 349 4.81 4.64 -15.89
CA TYR A 349 4.97 4.88 -14.45
C TYR A 349 6.16 5.78 -14.10
N LEU A 350 7.21 5.83 -14.93
CA LEU A 350 8.34 6.75 -14.70
C LEU A 350 7.91 8.21 -14.87
N TYR A 351 7.00 8.50 -15.80
CA TYR A 351 6.45 9.85 -15.95
C TYR A 351 5.56 10.25 -14.76
N MET A 352 5.04 9.29 -14.00
CA MET A 352 4.33 9.50 -12.74
C MET A 352 5.26 9.54 -11.52
N SER A 353 6.59 9.59 -11.73
CA SER A 353 7.61 9.53 -10.68
C SER A 353 7.55 8.24 -9.83
N ARG A 354 7.10 7.14 -10.43
CA ARG A 354 7.02 5.81 -9.81
C ARG A 354 8.03 4.85 -10.42
N TRP A 355 8.34 3.81 -9.69
CA TRP A 355 9.16 2.68 -10.17
C TRP A 355 8.29 1.56 -10.72
N THR A 356 8.93 0.49 -11.21
CA THR A 356 8.22 -0.71 -11.63
C THR A 356 7.38 -1.24 -10.46
N PRO A 357 6.10 -1.60 -10.71
CA PRO A 357 5.28 -2.20 -9.67
C PRO A 357 5.98 -3.39 -9.02
N PRO A 358 6.02 -3.49 -7.68
CA PRO A 358 6.81 -4.51 -7.00
C PRO A 358 6.36 -5.94 -7.28
N CYS A 359 5.07 -6.15 -7.60
CA CYS A 359 4.58 -7.45 -8.05
C CYS A 359 5.05 -7.81 -9.45
N CYS A 360 5.23 -6.82 -10.37
CA CYS A 360 5.84 -7.06 -11.66
C CYS A 360 7.30 -7.51 -11.53
N LEU A 361 8.09 -6.83 -10.68
CA LEU A 361 9.47 -7.24 -10.39
C LEU A 361 9.52 -8.66 -9.78
N ASN A 362 8.56 -9.01 -8.90
CA ASN A 362 8.50 -10.35 -8.34
C ASN A 362 8.27 -11.42 -9.42
N HIS A 363 7.30 -11.19 -10.31
CA HIS A 363 7.01 -12.13 -11.39
C HIS A 363 8.11 -12.18 -12.45
N LEU A 364 8.81 -11.07 -12.65
CA LEU A 364 9.98 -11.05 -13.53
C LEU A 364 11.13 -11.89 -12.95
N ARG A 365 11.36 -11.85 -11.62
CA ARG A 365 12.30 -12.73 -10.94
C ARG A 365 11.89 -14.20 -11.09
N GLU A 366 10.61 -14.52 -10.90
CA GLU A 366 10.08 -15.89 -11.11
C GLU A 366 10.33 -16.37 -12.53
N THR A 367 10.11 -15.52 -13.54
CA THR A 367 10.33 -15.86 -14.95
C THR A 367 11.82 -16.08 -15.24
N ALA A 368 12.69 -15.23 -14.68
CA ALA A 368 14.14 -15.37 -14.83
C ALA A 368 14.66 -16.67 -14.17
N HIS A 369 14.23 -16.97 -12.94
CA HIS A 369 14.58 -18.23 -12.27
C HIS A 369 14.16 -19.45 -13.10
N TYR A 370 12.92 -19.44 -13.57
CA TYR A 370 12.39 -20.54 -14.38
C TYR A 370 13.20 -20.75 -15.66
N LEU A 371 13.53 -19.66 -16.36
CA LEU A 371 14.37 -19.72 -17.55
C LEU A 371 15.77 -20.24 -17.25
N PHE A 372 16.42 -19.72 -16.22
CA PHE A 372 17.80 -20.12 -15.89
C PHE A 372 17.88 -21.60 -15.51
N ASP A 373 16.88 -22.13 -14.79
CA ASP A 373 16.80 -23.57 -14.48
C ASP A 373 16.66 -24.42 -15.76
N ILE A 374 15.86 -23.98 -16.72
CA ILE A 374 15.71 -24.65 -18.02
C ILE A 374 17.03 -24.65 -18.79
N LEU A 375 17.68 -23.51 -18.91
CA LEU A 375 18.93 -23.37 -19.66
C LEU A 375 20.05 -24.19 -19.02
N ASN A 376 20.18 -24.15 -17.70
CA ASN A 376 21.16 -24.95 -16.96
C ASN A 376 20.91 -26.46 -17.13
N THR A 377 19.66 -26.91 -17.04
CA THR A 377 19.28 -28.31 -17.22
C THR A 377 19.56 -28.78 -18.65
N ALA A 378 19.32 -27.92 -19.63
CA ALA A 378 19.59 -28.22 -21.05
C ALA A 378 21.07 -28.08 -21.42
N GLY A 379 21.94 -27.61 -20.54
CA GLY A 379 23.35 -27.34 -20.82
C GLY A 379 23.58 -26.22 -21.84
N VAL A 380 22.69 -25.23 -21.85
CA VAL A 380 22.81 -24.00 -22.63
C VAL A 380 23.52 -22.94 -21.79
N ARG A 381 24.65 -22.46 -22.25
CA ARG A 381 25.38 -21.38 -21.59
C ARG A 381 24.71 -20.04 -21.88
N TYR A 382 24.50 -19.28 -20.83
CA TYR A 382 23.93 -17.92 -20.92
C TYR A 382 24.77 -16.95 -20.09
N TRP A 383 24.57 -15.66 -20.31
CA TRP A 383 25.09 -14.58 -19.45
C TRP A 383 24.09 -13.44 -19.40
N LEU A 384 24.11 -12.70 -18.26
CA LEU A 384 23.31 -11.48 -18.15
C LEU A 384 23.83 -10.42 -19.14
N GLU A 385 22.92 -9.76 -19.86
CA GLU A 385 23.23 -8.73 -20.85
C GLU A 385 22.61 -7.39 -20.42
N GLY A 386 23.08 -6.29 -20.98
CA GLY A 386 22.45 -4.98 -20.90
C GLY A 386 22.14 -4.48 -19.50
N GLY A 387 20.89 -4.06 -19.32
CA GLY A 387 20.34 -3.55 -18.06
C GLY A 387 20.36 -4.58 -16.94
N SER A 388 20.19 -5.86 -17.28
CA SER A 388 20.16 -6.95 -16.30
C SER A 388 21.52 -7.19 -15.63
N LEU A 389 22.60 -7.15 -16.40
CA LEU A 389 23.96 -7.22 -15.85
C LEU A 389 24.27 -5.98 -14.98
N LEU A 390 23.81 -4.81 -15.43
CA LEU A 390 23.99 -3.57 -14.67
C LEU A 390 23.20 -3.59 -13.35
N GLY A 391 22.00 -4.17 -13.35
CA GLY A 391 21.19 -4.42 -12.16
C GLY A 391 21.86 -5.36 -11.19
N ALA A 392 22.40 -6.47 -11.68
CA ALA A 392 23.20 -7.41 -10.91
C ALA A 392 24.40 -6.73 -10.24
N ALA A 393 25.16 -5.95 -10.98
CA ALA A 393 26.34 -5.26 -10.47
C ALA A 393 26.04 -4.16 -9.44
N ARG A 394 24.85 -3.53 -9.52
CA ARG A 394 24.45 -2.43 -8.60
C ARG A 394 23.72 -2.92 -7.38
N TYR A 395 22.82 -3.88 -7.57
CA TYR A 395 21.80 -4.23 -6.58
C TYR A 395 21.76 -5.73 -6.26
N GLY A 396 22.47 -6.56 -7.00
CA GLY A 396 22.27 -8.01 -6.95
C GLY A 396 20.88 -8.43 -7.44
N ASP A 397 20.19 -7.56 -8.16
CA ASP A 397 18.78 -7.71 -8.54
C ASP A 397 18.47 -6.92 -9.82
N ILE A 398 17.21 -7.00 -10.28
CA ILE A 398 16.68 -6.18 -11.37
C ILE A 398 16.70 -4.70 -10.93
N ILE A 399 17.05 -3.82 -11.86
CA ILE A 399 17.00 -2.37 -11.59
C ILE A 399 15.57 -1.98 -11.17
N PRO A 400 15.37 -1.20 -10.10
CA PRO A 400 14.03 -0.93 -9.52
C PRO A 400 13.00 -0.31 -10.46
N TRP A 401 13.45 0.25 -11.58
CA TRP A 401 12.58 0.86 -12.60
C TRP A 401 12.62 0.15 -13.96
N ASP A 402 13.24 -1.04 -14.00
CA ASP A 402 13.28 -1.89 -15.20
C ASP A 402 12.03 -2.78 -15.31
N TYR A 403 11.73 -3.29 -16.48
CA TYR A 403 10.51 -4.04 -16.76
C TYR A 403 10.74 -5.33 -17.56
N ASP A 404 11.98 -5.65 -17.86
CA ASP A 404 12.43 -6.85 -18.57
C ASP A 404 13.74 -7.38 -17.98
N VAL A 405 14.15 -8.53 -18.47
CA VAL A 405 15.47 -9.11 -18.21
C VAL A 405 16.06 -9.52 -19.56
N ASP A 406 17.33 -9.18 -19.78
CA ASP A 406 18.06 -9.49 -20.99
C ASP A 406 19.17 -10.50 -20.72
N ILE A 407 19.26 -11.54 -21.54
CA ILE A 407 20.36 -12.48 -21.52
C ILE A 407 20.92 -12.74 -22.93
N GLY A 408 22.21 -13.02 -22.99
CA GLY A 408 22.85 -13.57 -24.18
C GLY A 408 22.99 -15.09 -24.07
N ILE A 409 22.89 -15.79 -25.19
CA ILE A 409 23.20 -17.21 -25.33
C ILE A 409 24.08 -17.45 -26.57
N PHE A 410 24.80 -18.57 -26.61
CA PHE A 410 25.51 -18.96 -27.83
C PHE A 410 24.53 -19.54 -28.85
N GLN A 411 24.47 -18.97 -30.06
CA GLN A 411 23.54 -19.38 -31.14
C GLN A 411 23.59 -20.89 -31.44
N HIS A 412 24.78 -21.48 -31.44
CA HIS A 412 24.95 -22.92 -31.73
C HIS A 412 24.40 -23.84 -30.62
N GLU A 413 24.00 -23.31 -29.49
CA GLU A 413 23.44 -24.07 -28.36
C GLU A 413 21.90 -24.04 -28.29
N ILE A 414 21.23 -23.28 -29.16
CA ILE A 414 19.76 -23.15 -29.19
C ILE A 414 19.08 -24.54 -29.25
N SER A 415 19.59 -25.46 -30.09
CA SER A 415 19.03 -26.79 -30.29
C SER A 415 19.12 -27.71 -29.06
N LYS A 416 19.94 -27.37 -28.07
CA LYS A 416 20.01 -28.11 -26.80
C LYS A 416 18.75 -27.91 -25.93
N CYS A 417 18.07 -26.77 -26.04
CA CYS A 417 16.86 -26.46 -25.30
C CYS A 417 15.62 -26.70 -26.15
N SER A 418 14.77 -27.66 -25.73
CA SER A 418 13.54 -28.01 -26.45
C SER A 418 12.56 -26.85 -26.61
N TYR A 419 12.45 -25.99 -25.63
CA TYR A 419 11.58 -24.79 -25.67
C TYR A 419 12.06 -23.77 -26.70
N LEU A 420 13.38 -23.51 -26.78
CA LEU A 420 13.94 -22.62 -27.80
C LEU A 420 13.80 -23.20 -29.19
N ALA A 421 14.06 -24.52 -29.35
CA ALA A 421 13.88 -25.22 -30.60
C ALA A 421 12.40 -25.25 -31.07
N GLU A 422 11.46 -25.33 -30.14
CA GLU A 422 10.03 -25.27 -30.46
C GLU A 422 9.62 -23.83 -30.86
N ALA A 423 10.10 -22.81 -30.15
CA ALA A 423 9.88 -21.41 -30.52
C ALA A 423 10.44 -21.09 -31.92
N GLU A 424 11.57 -21.68 -32.32
CA GLU A 424 12.14 -21.52 -33.66
C GLU A 424 11.22 -22.10 -34.75
N LYS A 425 10.61 -23.27 -34.54
CA LYS A 425 9.66 -23.87 -35.49
C LYS A 425 8.44 -22.97 -35.74
N HIS A 426 8.01 -22.26 -34.74
CA HIS A 426 6.87 -21.34 -34.80
C HIS A 426 7.21 -19.94 -35.37
N SER A 427 8.48 -19.64 -35.66
CA SER A 427 8.95 -18.33 -36.12
C SER A 427 8.24 -17.84 -37.37
N ASN A 428 8.01 -18.72 -38.35
CA ASN A 428 7.37 -18.38 -39.63
C ASN A 428 5.87 -18.10 -39.52
N SER A 429 5.19 -18.72 -38.56
CA SER A 429 3.75 -18.52 -38.32
C SER A 429 3.47 -17.34 -37.40
N GLY A 430 4.48 -16.85 -36.69
CA GLY A 430 4.34 -15.85 -35.64
C GLY A 430 3.46 -16.30 -34.48
N THR A 431 3.30 -17.63 -34.34
CA THR A 431 2.55 -18.25 -33.23
C THR A 431 3.44 -18.37 -32.01
N LYS A 432 2.81 -18.27 -30.85
CA LYS A 432 3.43 -18.48 -29.55
C LYS A 432 2.96 -19.84 -29.01
N PHE A 433 3.78 -20.49 -28.21
CA PHE A 433 3.32 -21.66 -27.48
C PHE A 433 3.36 -21.42 -25.97
N ILE A 434 2.49 -22.12 -25.25
CA ILE A 434 2.38 -22.05 -23.80
C ILE A 434 2.89 -23.38 -23.24
N ASP A 435 3.83 -23.30 -22.30
CA ASP A 435 4.33 -24.48 -21.62
C ASP A 435 3.39 -24.97 -20.50
N ASP A 436 3.73 -26.10 -19.89
CA ASP A 436 2.95 -26.75 -18.84
C ASP A 436 2.82 -25.91 -17.55
N LYS A 437 3.69 -24.94 -17.34
CA LYS A 437 3.63 -23.97 -16.21
C LYS A 437 2.96 -22.66 -16.58
N GLY A 438 2.49 -22.51 -17.83
CA GLY A 438 1.74 -21.36 -18.31
C GLY A 438 2.61 -20.18 -18.72
N TYR A 439 3.92 -20.35 -18.91
CA TYR A 439 4.76 -19.36 -19.56
C TYR A 439 4.59 -19.41 -21.07
N THR A 440 4.73 -18.27 -21.72
CA THR A 440 4.55 -18.16 -23.17
C THR A 440 5.89 -17.90 -23.84
N TRP A 441 6.23 -18.76 -24.79
CA TRP A 441 7.49 -18.71 -25.54
C TRP A 441 7.22 -18.24 -26.97
N GLU A 442 8.10 -17.41 -27.48
CA GLU A 442 8.05 -16.93 -28.85
C GLU A 442 9.44 -16.65 -29.41
N LYS A 443 9.59 -16.74 -30.73
CA LYS A 443 10.61 -16.02 -31.46
C LYS A 443 10.06 -14.65 -31.79
N ALA A 444 10.78 -13.59 -31.41
CA ALA A 444 10.33 -12.22 -31.58
C ALA A 444 10.14 -11.87 -33.07
N LYS A 445 9.09 -11.12 -33.38
CA LYS A 445 8.79 -10.66 -34.74
C LYS A 445 9.66 -9.46 -35.15
N GLU A 446 10.10 -8.69 -34.16
CA GLU A 446 10.91 -7.48 -34.32
C GLU A 446 12.42 -7.76 -34.53
N GLY A 447 12.85 -9.01 -34.39
CA GLY A 447 14.25 -9.36 -34.55
C GLY A 447 14.57 -10.85 -34.40
N ASP A 448 15.85 -11.21 -34.57
CA ASP A 448 16.33 -12.57 -34.41
C ASP A 448 16.71 -12.85 -32.95
N PHE A 449 15.72 -12.91 -32.06
CA PHE A 449 15.88 -13.26 -30.65
C PHE A 449 14.62 -13.98 -30.14
N TYR A 450 14.73 -14.60 -28.96
CA TYR A 450 13.64 -15.32 -28.33
C TYR A 450 13.14 -14.55 -27.10
N ARG A 451 11.92 -14.87 -26.69
CA ARG A 451 11.29 -14.26 -25.54
C ARG A 451 10.50 -15.31 -24.75
N ILE A 452 10.66 -15.33 -23.44
CA ILE A 452 9.75 -16.00 -22.53
C ILE A 452 8.94 -14.95 -21.77
N GLN A 453 7.61 -15.06 -21.84
CA GLN A 453 6.67 -14.16 -21.15
C GLN A 453 6.07 -14.87 -19.94
N TYR A 454 5.80 -14.13 -18.88
CA TYR A 454 5.19 -14.63 -17.64
C TYR A 454 3.87 -15.36 -17.89
N SER A 455 3.05 -14.88 -18.83
CA SER A 455 1.85 -15.56 -19.34
C SER A 455 1.43 -14.99 -20.71
N GLN A 456 0.41 -15.60 -21.30
CA GLN A 456 -0.20 -15.08 -22.53
C GLN A 456 -0.88 -13.70 -22.38
N TYR A 457 -1.22 -13.30 -21.17
CA TYR A 457 -1.88 -12.02 -20.86
C TYR A 457 -0.92 -10.99 -20.25
N ASN A 458 -0.11 -11.44 -19.29
CA ASN A 458 0.87 -10.60 -18.63
C ASN A 458 2.22 -10.75 -19.35
N HIS A 459 2.55 -9.77 -20.17
CA HIS A 459 3.71 -9.78 -21.05
C HIS A 459 5.02 -9.33 -20.40
N LEU A 460 5.18 -9.49 -19.08
CA LEU A 460 6.51 -9.42 -18.46
C LEU A 460 7.40 -10.50 -19.05
N HIS A 461 8.62 -10.19 -19.42
CA HIS A 461 9.43 -11.10 -20.22
C HIS A 461 10.91 -11.08 -19.89
N VAL A 462 11.56 -12.16 -20.31
CA VAL A 462 13.01 -12.24 -20.46
C VAL A 462 13.31 -12.36 -21.95
N ASP A 463 14.14 -11.47 -22.47
CA ASP A 463 14.64 -11.50 -23.84
C ASP A 463 15.94 -12.28 -23.91
N ILE A 464 16.05 -13.17 -24.91
CA ILE A 464 17.13 -14.14 -25.07
C ILE A 464 17.78 -13.89 -26.42
N PHE A 465 18.98 -13.30 -26.41
CA PHE A 465 19.71 -12.90 -27.62
C PHE A 465 20.73 -13.94 -28.05
N PRO A 466 20.57 -14.57 -29.23
CA PRO A 466 21.55 -15.50 -29.78
C PRO A 466 22.77 -14.74 -30.32
N PHE A 467 23.94 -14.97 -29.75
CA PHE A 467 25.21 -14.45 -30.21
C PHE A 467 26.05 -15.55 -30.85
N PHE A 468 26.88 -15.16 -31.81
CA PHE A 468 27.91 -16.00 -32.41
C PHE A 468 29.25 -15.24 -32.51
N GLU A 469 30.35 -16.00 -32.48
CA GLU A 469 31.69 -15.43 -32.59
C GLU A 469 32.08 -15.31 -34.06
N LYS A 470 32.60 -14.16 -34.43
CA LYS A 470 33.21 -13.88 -35.72
C LYS A 470 34.52 -13.10 -35.50
N ASP A 471 35.62 -13.63 -35.92
CA ASP A 471 36.96 -13.00 -35.87
C ASP A 471 37.32 -12.49 -34.46
N GLY A 472 37.02 -13.28 -33.40
CA GLY A 472 37.29 -12.93 -32.01
C GLY A 472 36.31 -11.93 -31.39
N VAL A 473 35.24 -11.57 -32.10
CA VAL A 473 34.21 -10.63 -31.67
C VAL A 473 32.85 -11.36 -31.56
N MET A 474 32.13 -11.11 -30.48
CA MET A 474 30.74 -11.57 -30.32
C MET A 474 29.81 -10.60 -31.04
N THR A 475 29.00 -11.17 -31.95
CA THR A 475 28.03 -10.45 -32.76
C THR A 475 26.68 -11.18 -32.78
N LYS A 476 25.62 -10.51 -33.23
CA LYS A 476 24.25 -11.07 -33.39
C LYS A 476 23.62 -10.51 -34.68
N ARG A 477 22.48 -11.10 -35.09
CA ARG A 477 21.84 -10.69 -36.36
C ARG A 477 21.02 -9.40 -36.25
N THR A 478 20.47 -9.10 -35.09
CA THR A 478 19.60 -7.93 -34.85
C THR A 478 20.19 -6.99 -33.83
N TRP A 479 20.34 -5.71 -34.19
CA TRP A 479 20.86 -4.65 -33.35
C TRP A 479 19.82 -3.53 -33.21
N PHE A 480 19.59 -3.07 -31.98
CA PHE A 480 18.67 -1.97 -31.70
C PHE A 480 19.39 -0.63 -31.77
N LYS A 481 19.21 0.11 -32.86
CA LYS A 481 19.92 1.39 -33.14
C LYS A 481 19.67 2.47 -32.09
N THR A 482 18.56 2.40 -31.35
CA THR A 482 18.19 3.32 -30.26
C THR A 482 18.98 3.05 -28.97
N HIS A 483 19.58 1.88 -28.83
CA HIS A 483 20.33 1.46 -27.65
C HIS A 483 21.82 1.44 -27.92
N ARG A 484 22.55 2.51 -27.54
CA ARG A 484 24.00 2.65 -27.78
C ARG A 484 24.83 1.53 -27.16
N GLN A 485 24.35 0.91 -26.08
CA GLN A 485 24.98 -0.22 -25.41
C GLN A 485 24.81 -1.54 -26.17
N ASP A 486 23.86 -1.62 -27.11
CA ASP A 486 23.62 -2.81 -27.92
C ASP A 486 24.64 -2.82 -29.09
N ARG A 487 25.83 -3.34 -28.81
CA ARG A 487 26.97 -3.36 -29.72
C ARG A 487 27.83 -4.60 -29.54
N GLU A 488 28.61 -4.93 -30.58
CA GLU A 488 29.60 -6.01 -30.57
C GLU A 488 30.63 -5.82 -29.44
N PHE A 489 31.19 -6.95 -28.99
CA PHE A 489 32.19 -6.94 -27.92
C PHE A 489 33.20 -8.10 -28.10
N PRO A 490 34.42 -8.02 -27.54
CA PRO A 490 35.42 -9.08 -27.59
C PRO A 490 34.93 -10.39 -26.99
N ALA A 491 35.12 -11.50 -27.73
CA ALA A 491 34.70 -12.84 -27.24
C ALA A 491 35.43 -13.27 -25.94
N SER A 492 36.57 -12.65 -25.63
CA SER A 492 37.33 -12.89 -24.40
C SER A 492 36.52 -12.61 -23.13
N TYR A 493 35.53 -11.69 -23.17
CA TYR A 493 34.65 -11.46 -22.01
C TYR A 493 33.76 -12.65 -21.62
N LEU A 494 33.59 -13.63 -22.52
CA LEU A 494 32.82 -14.84 -22.26
C LEU A 494 33.69 -16.09 -22.07
N LYS A 495 35.02 -15.92 -21.99
CA LYS A 495 35.99 -17.02 -21.89
C LYS A 495 37.00 -16.80 -20.76
N PRO A 496 36.71 -17.37 -19.56
CA PRO A 496 35.52 -18.12 -19.15
C PRO A 496 34.35 -17.18 -18.79
N LEU A 497 33.13 -17.74 -18.69
CA LEU A 497 32.02 -17.08 -17.99
C LEU A 497 32.28 -17.13 -16.48
N GLU A 498 31.88 -16.08 -15.78
CA GLU A 498 31.87 -15.98 -14.32
C GLU A 498 30.43 -16.02 -13.78
N THR A 499 30.26 -15.82 -12.49
CA THR A 499 28.96 -15.74 -11.86
C THR A 499 28.84 -14.48 -11.02
N ILE A 500 27.62 -13.94 -10.96
CA ILE A 500 27.26 -12.76 -10.19
C ILE A 500 25.95 -13.02 -9.41
N ASP A 501 25.77 -12.36 -8.28
CA ASP A 501 24.49 -12.40 -7.56
C ASP A 501 23.42 -11.65 -8.36
N PHE A 502 22.32 -12.33 -8.67
CA PHE A 502 21.19 -11.73 -9.38
C PHE A 502 19.90 -12.42 -8.98
N VAL A 503 18.88 -11.66 -8.62
CA VAL A 503 17.55 -12.13 -8.23
C VAL A 503 17.55 -13.22 -7.15
N GLY A 504 18.52 -13.20 -6.24
CA GLY A 504 18.66 -14.16 -5.15
C GLY A 504 19.36 -15.46 -5.49
N ILE A 505 19.96 -15.60 -6.70
CA ILE A 505 20.75 -16.75 -7.13
C ILE A 505 22.09 -16.31 -7.72
N LYS A 506 22.98 -17.27 -8.00
CA LYS A 506 24.18 -17.06 -8.81
C LYS A 506 23.83 -17.23 -10.29
N ALA A 507 23.77 -16.13 -11.04
CA ALA A 507 23.57 -16.13 -12.48
C ALA A 507 24.90 -16.08 -13.22
N SER A 508 24.94 -16.59 -14.44
CA SER A 508 26.13 -16.51 -15.30
C SER A 508 26.32 -15.08 -15.82
N ALA A 509 27.56 -14.63 -15.87
CA ALA A 509 27.96 -13.28 -16.28
C ALA A 509 29.23 -13.33 -17.15
N PRO A 510 29.50 -12.27 -17.96
CA PRO A 510 30.82 -12.05 -18.53
C PRO A 510 31.89 -11.95 -17.44
N ASN A 511 33.10 -12.36 -17.75
CA ASN A 511 34.24 -12.04 -16.88
C ASN A 511 34.53 -10.54 -16.89
N HIS A 512 35.28 -10.04 -15.88
CA HIS A 512 35.59 -8.60 -15.77
C HIS A 512 34.34 -7.70 -15.85
N VAL A 513 33.29 -8.02 -15.08
CA VAL A 513 31.96 -7.40 -15.14
C VAL A 513 32.01 -5.87 -15.20
N ARG A 514 32.88 -5.24 -14.40
CA ARG A 514 33.04 -3.77 -14.41
C ARG A 514 33.51 -3.25 -15.76
N GLU A 515 34.57 -3.83 -16.29
CA GLU A 515 35.15 -3.40 -17.58
C GLU A 515 34.17 -3.64 -18.72
N PHE A 516 33.44 -4.77 -18.70
CA PHE A 516 32.42 -5.06 -19.70
C PHE A 516 31.28 -4.03 -19.64
N LEU A 517 30.79 -3.68 -18.46
CA LEU A 517 29.74 -2.67 -18.29
C LEU A 517 30.23 -1.28 -18.70
N GLU A 518 31.44 -0.89 -18.34
CA GLU A 518 32.02 0.40 -18.75
C GLU A 518 32.31 0.44 -20.26
N PHE A 519 32.64 -0.70 -20.85
CA PHE A 519 32.76 -0.82 -22.31
C PHE A 519 31.41 -0.60 -23.00
N LYS A 520 30.33 -1.18 -22.49
CA LYS A 520 28.97 -1.09 -23.04
C LYS A 520 28.34 0.30 -22.82
N PHE A 521 28.41 0.83 -21.63
CA PHE A 521 27.63 2.00 -21.16
C PHE A 521 28.47 3.25 -20.90
N GLY A 522 29.79 3.12 -20.77
CA GLY A 522 30.69 4.21 -20.41
C GLY A 522 31.20 4.15 -18.97
N LYS A 523 32.30 4.85 -18.70
CA LYS A 523 32.97 4.87 -17.40
C LYS A 523 32.03 5.31 -16.26
N GLY A 524 32.14 4.61 -15.13
CA GLY A 524 31.42 4.95 -13.90
C GLY A 524 29.92 4.64 -13.97
N VAL A 525 29.46 3.84 -14.92
CA VAL A 525 28.05 3.51 -15.11
C VAL A 525 27.47 2.80 -13.89
N ILE A 526 28.25 2.01 -13.16
CA ILE A 526 27.77 1.28 -11.98
C ILE A 526 27.38 2.26 -10.88
N GLU A 527 28.20 3.28 -10.62
CA GLU A 527 28.01 4.24 -9.52
C GLU A 527 27.05 5.39 -9.89
N ASN A 528 26.99 5.76 -11.17
CA ASN A 528 26.27 6.94 -11.64
C ASN A 528 25.09 6.56 -12.55
N PRO A 529 23.89 6.34 -12.03
CA PRO A 529 22.71 6.05 -12.83
C PRO A 529 22.37 7.22 -13.77
N GLN A 530 22.39 6.98 -15.09
CA GLN A 530 22.01 7.99 -16.10
C GLN A 530 20.56 7.86 -16.55
N TYR A 531 19.88 6.80 -16.16
CA TYR A 531 18.49 6.51 -16.47
C TYR A 531 17.69 6.38 -15.18
N PRO A 532 16.42 6.82 -15.08
CA PRO A 532 15.66 7.48 -16.16
C PRO A 532 16.17 8.90 -16.44
N ASN A 533 16.13 9.32 -17.72
CA ASN A 533 16.64 10.63 -18.14
C ASN A 533 15.74 11.77 -17.61
N PRO A 534 16.22 12.64 -16.70
CA PRO A 534 15.41 13.69 -16.10
C PRO A 534 14.85 14.71 -17.09
N LEU A 535 15.54 14.94 -18.21
CA LEU A 535 15.10 15.89 -19.23
C LEU A 535 13.92 15.33 -20.03
N LYS A 536 13.91 14.04 -20.32
CA LYS A 536 12.77 13.36 -20.97
C LYS A 536 11.55 13.35 -20.05
N LEU A 537 11.73 13.10 -18.74
CA LEU A 537 10.65 13.11 -17.75
C LEU A 537 10.00 14.49 -17.61
N LYS A 538 10.78 15.57 -17.62
CA LYS A 538 10.26 16.95 -17.52
C LYS A 538 9.38 17.36 -18.72
N LYS A 539 9.66 16.88 -19.92
CA LYS A 539 8.92 17.28 -21.14
C LYS A 539 7.48 16.77 -21.18
N LYS A 540 7.15 15.66 -20.51
CA LYS A 540 5.79 15.07 -20.51
C LYS A 540 4.94 15.36 -19.26
N SER A 541 5.50 15.89 -18.18
CA SER A 541 4.72 16.35 -17.02
C SER A 541 3.74 17.51 -17.34
N ILE A 542 3.73 17.99 -18.58
CA ILE A 542 2.84 19.04 -19.09
C ILE A 542 1.53 18.46 -19.67
N VAL A 543 1.45 17.16 -19.91
CA VAL A 543 0.19 16.52 -20.33
C VAL A 543 -0.61 16.18 -19.06
N LYS A 544 -1.50 17.09 -18.68
CA LYS A 544 -2.52 16.84 -17.66
C LYS A 544 -3.48 15.77 -18.18
N TYR A 545 -3.56 14.62 -17.46
CA TYR A 545 -4.68 13.70 -17.57
C TYR A 545 -5.89 14.22 -16.80
#